data_fe53be1d05fe6724d9983e43c2522748
#
_entry.id   fe53be1d05fe6724d9983e43c2522748
#
_cell.length_a   1.000
_cell.length_b   1.000
_cell.length_c   1.000
_cell.angle_alpha   90.00
_cell.angle_beta   90.00
_cell.angle_gamma   90.00
#
_symmetry.space_group_name_H-M   'P 1'
#
loop_
_entity.id
_entity.type
_entity.pdbx_description
1 polymer ?
#
loop_
_entity_poly.entity_id
_entity_poly.type
_entity_poly.pdbx_seq_one_letter_code
_entity_poly.pdbx_strand_id
1 'polypeptide(L)'
;MHKAISVIQFKLEGQLIEQYTRWNMDHRNVLKKVDFERGVYVHNGVEYPMLDTNFPTVDPDDPLRLSQEEEELVRSLEASFRNSEPLHRHIRFLYSNGSTYLSVNKNLLFHGCVPLKEDGSFQEVPVTGKQYYGRELFDELNAVIHDAYFQPEDSPKRERARDYMLYLWCGSLSPLFGKSQMSTFENFFVEDKELRREVYNPYFEHSANEDTCKMILENFGLDPETSRIINGHVPVKAKEGESPVKANGKLFVIDGGLAKAYQRRTGINGYTLIFNSHHLALAEHHDFEKIESDMGSYTPRVFIVQPMKHRLQEKHTDLGKEISARIQELRDLIEAFNRGEIKEK
;
A
#
# COMPACT_ATOMS: atom_id res chain seq x y z
N MET A 1 -11.17 9.06 24.52
CA MET A 1 -11.59 8.07 23.51
C MET A 1 -10.41 7.60 22.65
N HIS A 2 -9.66 8.48 21.95
CA HIS A 2 -8.50 8.05 21.12
C HIS A 2 -7.46 7.25 21.92
N LYS A 3 -7.01 7.73 23.10
CA LYS A 3 -6.05 7.02 23.93
C LYS A 3 -6.52 5.60 24.29
N ALA A 4 -7.79 5.43 24.70
CA ALA A 4 -8.32 4.12 25.08
C ALA A 4 -8.25 3.11 23.93
N ILE A 5 -8.72 3.49 22.73
CA ILE A 5 -8.66 2.60 21.56
C ILE A 5 -7.23 2.32 21.10
N SER A 6 -6.31 3.31 21.22
CA SER A 6 -4.90 3.10 20.90
C SER A 6 -4.22 2.12 21.88
N VAL A 7 -4.56 2.17 23.19
CA VAL A 7 -4.03 1.22 24.17
C VAL A 7 -4.51 -0.21 23.85
N ILE A 8 -5.79 -0.40 23.54
CA ILE A 8 -6.31 -1.70 23.10
C ILE A 8 -5.57 -2.20 21.85
N GLN A 9 -5.37 -1.31 20.88
CA GLN A 9 -4.61 -1.62 19.65
C GLN A 9 -3.18 -2.09 19.99
N PHE A 10 -2.45 -1.36 20.84
CA PHE A 10 -1.08 -1.73 21.22
C PHE A 10 -1.02 -3.07 21.96
N LYS A 11 -2.03 -3.40 22.77
CA LYS A 11 -2.14 -4.72 23.43
C LYS A 11 -2.30 -5.84 22.39
N LEU A 12 -3.23 -5.69 21.46
CA LEU A 12 -3.50 -6.68 20.40
C LEU A 12 -2.31 -6.84 19.43
N GLU A 13 -1.69 -5.71 19.03
CA GLU A 13 -0.47 -5.73 18.20
C GLU A 13 0.66 -6.48 18.93
N GLY A 14 0.90 -6.18 20.21
CA GLY A 14 1.93 -6.80 21.01
C GLY A 14 1.73 -8.33 21.13
N GLN A 15 0.50 -8.80 21.35
CA GLN A 15 0.18 -10.22 21.38
C GLN A 15 0.54 -10.93 20.07
N LEU A 16 0.21 -10.34 18.91
CA LEU A 16 0.58 -10.90 17.61
C LEU A 16 2.09 -10.86 17.36
N ILE A 17 2.76 -9.78 17.72
CA ILE A 17 4.22 -9.64 17.54
C ILE A 17 4.96 -10.70 18.34
N GLU A 18 4.54 -11.01 19.56
CA GLU A 18 5.13 -12.09 20.38
C GLU A 18 4.94 -13.47 19.75
N GLN A 19 3.81 -13.71 19.11
CA GLN A 19 3.54 -14.95 18.38
C GLN A 19 4.40 -15.08 17.11
N TYR A 20 4.75 -13.96 16.46
CA TYR A 20 5.46 -13.92 15.19
C TYR A 20 6.80 -13.18 15.27
N THR A 21 7.70 -13.60 16.16
CA THR A 21 9.02 -12.99 16.39
C THR A 21 9.88 -12.85 15.11
N ARG A 22 9.66 -13.74 14.11
CA ARG A 22 10.33 -13.68 12.80
C ARG A 22 10.01 -12.43 11.97
N TRP A 23 8.98 -11.66 12.35
CA TRP A 23 8.66 -10.39 11.66
C TRP A 23 9.60 -9.25 12.03
N ASN A 24 10.43 -9.44 13.07
CA ASN A 24 11.34 -8.40 13.59
C ASN A 24 10.62 -7.07 13.91
N MET A 25 9.44 -7.18 14.51
CA MET A 25 8.58 -6.05 14.86
C MET A 25 8.61 -5.69 16.35
N ASP A 26 9.60 -6.17 17.12
CA ASP A 26 9.72 -5.91 18.56
C ASP A 26 9.75 -4.41 18.90
N HIS A 27 10.17 -3.58 17.94
CA HIS A 27 10.11 -2.12 18.11
C HIS A 27 8.68 -1.62 18.31
N ARG A 28 7.65 -2.33 17.83
CA ARG A 28 6.25 -2.00 18.02
C ARG A 28 5.59 -2.63 19.26
N ASN A 29 6.25 -3.52 19.97
CA ASN A 29 5.77 -4.01 21.26
C ASN A 29 5.98 -2.95 22.35
N VAL A 30 5.30 -1.82 22.17
CA VAL A 30 5.57 -0.56 22.87
C VAL A 30 5.21 -0.61 24.35
N LEU A 31 4.13 -1.28 24.74
CA LEU A 31 3.70 -1.34 26.14
C LEU A 31 4.69 -2.10 27.03
N LYS A 32 5.42 -3.09 26.50
CA LYS A 32 6.49 -3.80 27.22
C LYS A 32 7.77 -2.96 27.41
N LYS A 33 7.84 -1.81 26.77
CA LYS A 33 8.98 -0.86 26.90
C LYS A 33 8.69 0.28 27.86
N VAL A 34 7.51 0.29 28.47
CA VAL A 34 7.11 1.31 29.43
C VAL A 34 7.41 0.83 30.85
N ASP A 35 8.18 1.61 31.60
CA ASP A 35 8.23 1.51 33.05
C ASP A 35 7.11 2.40 33.62
N PHE A 36 6.01 1.79 34.00
CA PHE A 36 4.81 2.49 34.48
C PHE A 36 4.99 3.14 35.85
N GLU A 37 5.90 2.62 36.70
CA GLU A 37 6.18 3.19 38.02
C GLU A 37 6.99 4.48 37.88
N ARG A 38 7.99 4.47 37.01
CA ARG A 38 8.89 5.59 36.78
C ARG A 38 8.38 6.58 35.71
N GLY A 39 7.37 6.18 34.93
CA GLY A 39 6.80 6.99 33.87
C GLY A 39 7.77 7.23 32.71
N VAL A 40 8.57 6.23 32.36
CA VAL A 40 9.55 6.31 31.28
C VAL A 40 9.31 5.23 30.21
N TYR A 41 9.59 5.59 28.96
CA TYR A 41 9.63 4.69 27.81
C TYR A 41 11.09 4.33 27.51
N VAL A 42 11.40 3.04 27.44
CA VAL A 42 12.77 2.56 27.20
C VAL A 42 12.92 2.15 25.73
N HIS A 43 13.75 2.85 24.99
CA HIS A 43 14.06 2.53 23.59
C HIS A 43 15.57 2.35 23.40
N ASN A 44 16.00 1.18 22.92
CA ASN A 44 17.41 0.83 22.73
C ASN A 44 18.30 1.10 23.97
N GLY A 45 17.76 0.83 25.16
CA GLY A 45 18.46 1.03 26.44
C GLY A 45 18.54 2.48 26.94
N VAL A 46 17.90 3.41 26.21
CA VAL A 46 17.78 4.81 26.63
C VAL A 46 16.39 5.06 27.19
N GLU A 47 16.31 5.79 28.29
CA GLU A 47 15.05 6.15 28.95
C GLU A 47 14.56 7.53 28.48
N TYR A 48 13.28 7.60 28.13
CA TYR A 48 12.62 8.82 27.68
C TYR A 48 11.43 9.13 28.57
N PRO A 49 11.31 10.34 29.15
CA PRO A 49 10.16 10.73 29.93
C PRO A 49 8.86 10.67 29.11
N MET A 50 7.82 10.16 29.72
CA MET A 50 6.50 10.12 29.09
C MET A 50 5.71 11.40 29.39
N LEU A 51 4.96 11.87 28.37
CA LEU A 51 4.06 13.03 28.49
C LEU A 51 2.77 12.69 29.26
N ASP A 52 2.37 11.43 29.26
CA ASP A 52 1.17 10.92 29.92
C ASP A 52 1.45 9.50 30.42
N THR A 53 1.35 9.33 31.75
CA THR A 53 1.63 8.07 32.45
C THR A 53 0.35 7.38 32.97
N ASN A 54 -0.83 7.95 32.72
CA ASN A 54 -2.09 7.42 33.20
C ASN A 54 -2.65 6.35 32.27
N PHE A 55 -2.33 5.08 32.53
CA PHE A 55 -2.82 3.91 31.76
C PHE A 55 -3.65 2.99 32.67
N PRO A 56 -4.90 3.38 33.00
CA PRO A 56 -5.68 2.71 34.05
C PRO A 56 -6.08 1.27 33.73
N THR A 57 -6.03 0.87 32.47
CA THR A 57 -6.40 -0.50 32.01
C THR A 57 -5.16 -1.36 31.70
N VAL A 58 -3.96 -0.84 31.88
CA VAL A 58 -2.72 -1.59 31.67
C VAL A 58 -2.25 -2.17 33.01
N ASP A 59 -2.09 -3.49 33.05
CA ASP A 59 -1.44 -4.19 34.16
C ASP A 59 0.08 -4.16 33.93
N PRO A 60 0.88 -3.56 34.81
CA PRO A 60 2.34 -3.50 34.64
C PRO A 60 3.02 -4.88 34.57
N ASP A 61 2.45 -5.91 35.23
CA ASP A 61 2.98 -7.28 35.23
C ASP A 61 2.61 -8.04 33.95
N ASP A 62 1.51 -7.63 33.27
CA ASP A 62 1.06 -8.22 32.02
C ASP A 62 0.47 -7.13 31.11
N PRO A 63 1.32 -6.26 30.52
CA PRO A 63 0.88 -5.05 29.84
C PRO A 63 0.11 -5.29 28.54
N LEU A 64 0.13 -6.51 28.02
CA LEU A 64 -0.58 -6.87 26.79
C LEU A 64 -1.95 -7.50 27.06
N ARG A 65 -2.27 -7.83 28.32
CA ARG A 65 -3.57 -8.42 28.66
C ARG A 65 -4.68 -7.37 28.54
N LEU A 66 -5.75 -7.73 27.83
CA LEU A 66 -6.97 -6.92 27.82
C LEU A 66 -7.69 -7.01 29.18
N SER A 67 -8.27 -5.89 29.63
CA SER A 67 -9.24 -5.94 30.73
C SER A 67 -10.55 -6.58 30.25
N GLN A 68 -11.42 -6.96 31.19
CA GLN A 68 -12.72 -7.54 30.83
C GLN A 68 -13.54 -6.56 29.95
N GLU A 69 -13.55 -5.28 30.31
CA GLU A 69 -14.26 -4.23 29.56
C GLU A 69 -13.66 -4.02 28.15
N GLU A 70 -12.35 -4.11 28.03
CA GLU A 70 -11.67 -4.03 26.74
C GLU A 70 -12.02 -5.23 25.85
N GLU A 71 -12.05 -6.45 26.39
CA GLU A 71 -12.48 -7.65 25.66
C GLU A 71 -13.93 -7.56 25.21
N GLU A 72 -14.83 -7.05 26.06
CA GLU A 72 -16.23 -6.87 25.72
C GLU A 72 -16.39 -5.83 24.61
N LEU A 73 -15.62 -4.74 24.67
CA LEU A 73 -15.60 -3.71 23.62
C LEU A 73 -15.08 -4.27 22.29
N VAL A 74 -13.97 -5.01 22.30
CA VAL A 74 -13.41 -5.63 21.09
C VAL A 74 -14.42 -6.59 20.47
N ARG A 75 -15.07 -7.45 21.26
CA ARG A 75 -16.12 -8.36 20.77
C ARG A 75 -17.31 -7.61 20.18
N SER A 76 -17.72 -6.51 20.80
CA SER A 76 -18.81 -5.67 20.30
C SER A 76 -18.46 -5.00 18.98
N LEU A 77 -17.23 -4.46 18.84
CA LEU A 77 -16.75 -3.88 17.61
C LEU A 77 -16.66 -4.93 16.50
N GLU A 78 -16.07 -6.09 16.79
CA GLU A 78 -15.99 -7.20 15.84
C GLU A 78 -17.38 -7.61 15.32
N ALA A 79 -18.35 -7.79 16.24
CA ALA A 79 -19.71 -8.12 15.87
C ALA A 79 -20.35 -7.02 14.99
N SER A 80 -20.11 -5.75 15.30
CA SER A 80 -20.61 -4.63 14.52
C SER A 80 -20.08 -4.65 13.09
N PHE A 81 -18.76 -4.88 12.91
CA PHE A 81 -18.15 -4.98 11.58
C PHE A 81 -18.63 -6.22 10.83
N ARG A 82 -18.69 -7.37 11.49
CA ARG A 82 -19.14 -8.64 10.89
C ARG A 82 -20.60 -8.64 10.46
N ASN A 83 -21.47 -7.88 11.11
CA ASN A 83 -22.90 -7.82 10.80
C ASN A 83 -23.28 -6.67 9.83
N SER A 84 -22.32 -5.89 9.37
CA SER A 84 -22.56 -4.80 8.43
C SER A 84 -22.59 -5.32 6.99
N GLU A 85 -23.77 -5.59 6.44
CA GLU A 85 -23.94 -6.05 5.05
C GLU A 85 -23.32 -5.09 4.01
N PRO A 86 -23.51 -3.75 4.09
CA PRO A 86 -22.86 -2.83 3.15
C PRO A 86 -21.33 -2.93 3.18
N LEU A 87 -20.74 -3.05 4.39
CA LEU A 87 -19.30 -3.21 4.54
C LEU A 87 -18.82 -4.52 3.91
N HIS A 88 -19.50 -5.64 4.17
CA HIS A 88 -19.16 -6.93 3.56
C HIS A 88 -19.19 -6.88 2.03
N ARG A 89 -20.19 -6.24 1.45
CA ARG A 89 -20.29 -6.11 0.00
C ARG A 89 -19.11 -5.31 -0.58
N HIS A 90 -18.74 -4.19 0.06
CA HIS A 90 -17.61 -3.37 -0.39
C HIS A 90 -16.27 -4.10 -0.20
N ILE A 91 -16.07 -4.74 0.94
CA ILE A 91 -14.84 -5.51 1.23
C ILE A 91 -14.72 -6.69 0.26
N ARG A 92 -15.79 -7.44 0.04
CA ARG A 92 -15.79 -8.55 -0.93
C ARG A 92 -15.44 -8.07 -2.33
N PHE A 93 -16.00 -6.93 -2.77
CA PHE A 93 -15.66 -6.34 -4.06
C PHE A 93 -14.17 -6.00 -4.13
N LEU A 94 -13.62 -5.35 -3.08
CA LEU A 94 -12.21 -5.00 -2.99
C LEU A 94 -11.30 -6.23 -3.10
N TYR A 95 -11.56 -7.27 -2.33
CA TYR A 95 -10.73 -8.49 -2.33
C TYR A 95 -10.90 -9.33 -3.61
N SER A 96 -12.07 -9.27 -4.27
CA SER A 96 -12.30 -10.01 -5.52
C SER A 96 -11.68 -9.34 -6.74
N ASN A 97 -11.49 -8.01 -6.73
CA ASN A 97 -11.08 -7.23 -7.89
C ASN A 97 -9.79 -6.45 -7.66
N GLY A 98 -9.38 -6.28 -6.40
CA GLY A 98 -8.16 -5.56 -6.04
C GLY A 98 -6.91 -6.40 -6.21
N SER A 99 -5.78 -5.72 -6.32
CA SER A 99 -4.44 -6.31 -6.36
C SER A 99 -3.43 -5.37 -5.72
N THR A 100 -2.30 -5.91 -5.28
CA THR A 100 -1.19 -5.10 -4.77
C THR A 100 -0.47 -4.34 -5.89
N TYR A 101 -0.63 -4.78 -7.12
CA TYR A 101 -0.17 -4.07 -8.33
C TYR A 101 -1.08 -4.34 -9.52
N LEU A 102 -1.00 -3.49 -10.53
CA LEU A 102 -1.66 -3.66 -11.81
C LEU A 102 -0.67 -3.33 -12.93
N SER A 103 -0.59 -4.22 -13.92
CA SER A 103 0.12 -3.95 -15.17
C SER A 103 -0.89 -3.81 -16.30
N VAL A 104 -0.96 -2.63 -16.91
CA VAL A 104 -1.91 -2.35 -18.00
C VAL A 104 -1.33 -1.35 -19.00
N ASN A 105 -1.37 -1.69 -20.27
CA ASN A 105 -0.93 -0.82 -21.37
C ASN A 105 0.47 -0.22 -21.12
N LYS A 106 1.43 -1.05 -20.70
CA LYS A 106 2.81 -0.65 -20.37
C LYS A 106 2.92 0.27 -19.15
N ASN A 107 1.90 0.34 -18.32
CA ASN A 107 1.95 1.05 -17.05
C ASN A 107 1.93 0.03 -15.92
N LEU A 108 2.89 0.13 -15.01
CA LEU A 108 2.97 -0.63 -13.76
C LEU A 108 2.47 0.28 -12.64
N LEU A 109 1.34 -0.09 -12.03
CA LEU A 109 0.72 0.67 -10.94
C LEU A 109 0.87 -0.12 -9.64
N PHE A 110 1.32 0.53 -8.57
CA PHE A 110 1.29 0.00 -7.20
C PHE A 110 1.20 1.15 -6.20
N HIS A 111 0.79 0.86 -4.95
CA HIS A 111 0.53 1.91 -3.98
C HIS A 111 1.81 2.55 -3.43
N GLY A 112 2.65 1.78 -2.75
CA GLY A 112 3.77 2.29 -1.95
C GLY A 112 5.12 2.14 -2.66
N CYS A 113 5.82 1.05 -2.42
CA CYS A 113 7.17 0.83 -2.92
C CYS A 113 7.42 -0.61 -3.35
N VAL A 114 8.41 -0.82 -4.20
CA VAL A 114 9.08 -2.11 -4.36
C VAL A 114 10.28 -2.10 -3.41
N PRO A 115 10.32 -2.94 -2.36
CA PRO A 115 11.38 -2.87 -1.37
C PRO A 115 12.78 -3.01 -1.98
N LEU A 116 13.66 -2.05 -1.70
CA LEU A 116 15.05 -2.02 -2.14
C LEU A 116 15.99 -1.96 -0.92
N LYS A 117 17.22 -2.41 -1.13
CA LYS A 117 18.36 -2.23 -0.21
C LYS A 117 18.98 -0.86 -0.42
N GLU A 118 19.91 -0.48 0.47
CA GLU A 118 20.66 0.78 0.40
C GLU A 118 21.47 0.93 -0.90
N ASP A 119 21.88 -0.17 -1.51
CA ASP A 119 22.60 -0.19 -2.79
C ASP A 119 21.68 -0.13 -4.03
N GLY A 120 20.37 -0.04 -3.84
CA GLY A 120 19.37 -0.02 -4.90
C GLY A 120 18.98 -1.38 -5.45
N SER A 121 19.58 -2.49 -5.00
CA SER A 121 19.17 -3.83 -5.38
C SER A 121 17.88 -4.26 -4.68
N PHE A 122 17.19 -5.29 -5.21
CA PHE A 122 15.96 -5.78 -4.59
C PHE A 122 16.19 -6.30 -3.18
N GLN A 123 15.31 -5.90 -2.26
CA GLN A 123 15.24 -6.42 -0.90
C GLN A 123 14.38 -7.68 -0.88
N GLU A 124 14.92 -8.77 -0.36
CA GLU A 124 14.14 -9.98 -0.07
C GLU A 124 13.28 -9.77 1.17
N VAL A 125 12.03 -10.20 1.08
CA VAL A 125 11.02 -10.09 2.14
C VAL A 125 10.50 -11.47 2.50
N PRO A 126 10.51 -11.85 3.80
CA PRO A 126 10.01 -13.15 4.22
C PRO A 126 8.48 -13.18 4.24
N VAL A 127 7.90 -14.02 3.38
CA VAL A 127 6.45 -14.28 3.34
C VAL A 127 6.22 -15.79 3.47
N THR A 128 5.38 -16.22 4.40
CA THR A 128 5.00 -17.63 4.60
C THR A 128 6.18 -18.62 4.74
N GLY A 129 7.35 -18.12 5.18
CA GLY A 129 8.56 -18.94 5.42
C GLY A 129 9.51 -19.03 4.24
N LYS A 130 9.24 -18.32 3.16
CA LYS A 130 10.13 -18.17 1.99
C LYS A 130 10.50 -16.72 1.78
N GLN A 131 11.54 -16.47 0.99
CA GLN A 131 11.98 -15.12 0.62
C GLN A 131 11.51 -14.80 -0.79
N TYR A 132 10.97 -13.59 -0.95
CA TYR A 132 10.48 -13.10 -2.23
C TYR A 132 10.93 -11.65 -2.44
N TYR A 133 11.09 -11.23 -3.69
CA TYR A 133 11.38 -9.85 -4.06
C TYR A 133 10.67 -9.45 -5.36
N GLY A 134 10.59 -8.16 -5.64
CA GLY A 134 10.02 -7.63 -6.86
C GLY A 134 8.63 -8.20 -7.17
N ARG A 135 8.36 -8.60 -8.40
CA ARG A 135 7.07 -9.13 -8.83
C ARG A 135 6.63 -10.36 -8.04
N GLU A 136 7.53 -11.31 -7.78
CA GLU A 136 7.18 -12.53 -7.03
C GLU A 136 6.68 -12.20 -5.61
N LEU A 137 7.26 -11.17 -4.98
CA LEU A 137 6.76 -10.68 -3.69
C LEU A 137 5.31 -10.21 -3.81
N PHE A 138 4.99 -9.38 -4.79
CA PHE A 138 3.64 -8.86 -4.97
C PHE A 138 2.62 -9.96 -5.32
N ASP A 139 3.01 -10.95 -6.12
CA ASP A 139 2.18 -12.10 -6.45
C ASP A 139 1.88 -12.95 -5.20
N GLU A 140 2.89 -13.20 -4.34
CA GLU A 140 2.68 -13.93 -3.07
C GLU A 140 1.83 -13.13 -2.08
N LEU A 141 2.04 -11.82 -1.99
CA LEU A 141 1.20 -10.94 -1.15
C LEU A 141 -0.26 -10.94 -1.60
N ASN A 142 -0.53 -10.93 -2.90
CA ASN A 142 -1.89 -11.10 -3.42
C ASN A 142 -2.50 -12.43 -2.97
N ALA A 143 -1.72 -13.52 -3.01
CA ALA A 143 -2.19 -14.83 -2.54
C ALA A 143 -2.50 -14.81 -1.05
N VAL A 144 -1.62 -14.23 -0.21
CA VAL A 144 -1.85 -14.08 1.23
C VAL A 144 -3.10 -13.24 1.52
N ILE A 145 -3.26 -12.10 0.87
CA ILE A 145 -4.43 -11.22 1.03
C ILE A 145 -5.72 -11.97 0.64
N HIS A 146 -5.69 -12.71 -0.46
CA HIS A 146 -6.82 -13.53 -0.89
C HIS A 146 -7.14 -14.65 0.12
N ASP A 147 -6.13 -15.34 0.64
CA ASP A 147 -6.28 -16.38 1.65
C ASP A 147 -6.88 -15.84 2.96
N ALA A 148 -6.46 -14.64 3.39
CA ALA A 148 -6.98 -14.00 4.59
C ALA A 148 -8.51 -13.77 4.54
N TYR A 149 -9.07 -13.62 3.35
CA TYR A 149 -10.48 -13.34 3.18
C TYR A 149 -11.31 -14.56 2.72
N PHE A 150 -10.84 -15.33 1.74
CA PHE A 150 -11.64 -16.35 1.04
C PHE A 150 -11.45 -17.79 1.56
N GLN A 151 -10.38 -18.08 2.32
CA GLN A 151 -10.23 -19.41 2.92
C GLN A 151 -11.32 -19.69 3.96
N PRO A 152 -11.67 -20.96 4.22
CA PRO A 152 -12.59 -21.34 5.30
C PRO A 152 -12.18 -20.73 6.64
N GLU A 153 -13.16 -20.43 7.49
CA GLU A 153 -12.95 -19.65 8.73
C GLU A 153 -12.06 -20.38 9.74
N ASP A 154 -12.15 -21.70 9.78
CA ASP A 154 -11.38 -22.62 10.63
C ASP A 154 -10.03 -23.05 10.02
N SER A 155 -9.67 -22.52 8.86
CA SER A 155 -8.43 -22.86 8.17
C SER A 155 -7.20 -22.23 8.86
N PRO A 156 -6.20 -23.01 9.27
CA PRO A 156 -4.92 -22.47 9.77
C PRO A 156 -4.19 -21.60 8.75
N LYS A 157 -4.49 -21.77 7.47
CA LYS A 157 -3.95 -20.93 6.39
C LYS A 157 -4.57 -19.54 6.45
N ARG A 158 -5.89 -19.46 6.65
CA ARG A 158 -6.60 -18.17 6.83
C ARG A 158 -6.12 -17.43 8.06
N GLU A 159 -5.98 -18.11 9.18
CA GLU A 159 -5.51 -17.52 10.43
C GLU A 159 -4.14 -16.83 10.22
N ARG A 160 -3.15 -17.58 9.74
CA ARG A 160 -1.81 -17.02 9.47
C ARG A 160 -1.84 -15.87 8.44
N ALA A 161 -2.70 -15.96 7.43
CA ALA A 161 -2.85 -14.92 6.43
C ALA A 161 -3.48 -13.65 7.00
N ARG A 162 -4.49 -13.77 7.87
CA ARG A 162 -5.08 -12.62 8.61
C ARG A 162 -4.06 -11.95 9.52
N ASP A 163 -3.29 -12.74 10.26
CA ASP A 163 -2.26 -12.19 11.14
C ASP A 163 -1.20 -11.44 10.35
N TYR A 164 -0.84 -11.96 9.17
CA TYR A 164 0.11 -11.30 8.27
C TYR A 164 -0.39 -9.93 7.74
N MET A 165 -1.70 -9.65 7.80
CA MET A 165 -2.24 -8.33 7.46
C MET A 165 -1.70 -7.23 8.40
N LEU A 166 -1.38 -7.55 9.66
CA LEU A 166 -0.67 -6.63 10.55
C LEU A 166 0.72 -6.27 9.99
N TYR A 167 1.47 -7.28 9.53
CA TYR A 167 2.77 -7.03 8.91
C TYR A 167 2.65 -6.18 7.64
N LEU A 168 1.65 -6.45 6.80
CA LEU A 168 1.39 -5.65 5.59
C LEU A 168 1.07 -4.19 5.92
N TRP A 169 0.37 -3.95 7.02
CA TRP A 169 0.01 -2.59 7.43
C TRP A 169 1.20 -1.79 7.96
N CYS A 170 2.09 -2.40 8.78
CA CYS A 170 3.13 -1.64 9.48
C CYS A 170 4.50 -2.33 9.61
N GLY A 171 4.71 -3.45 8.91
CA GLY A 171 6.00 -4.14 8.88
C GLY A 171 7.06 -3.37 8.08
N SER A 172 8.30 -3.39 8.56
CA SER A 172 9.42 -2.60 8.03
C SER A 172 9.77 -2.86 6.56
N LEU A 173 9.47 -4.05 6.04
CA LEU A 173 9.72 -4.41 4.64
C LEU A 173 8.41 -4.53 3.82
N SER A 174 7.27 -4.12 4.39
CA SER A 174 6.01 -4.13 3.67
C SER A 174 6.01 -3.12 2.53
N PRO A 175 5.73 -3.54 1.28
CA PRO A 175 5.61 -2.63 0.15
C PRO A 175 4.42 -1.67 0.27
N LEU A 176 3.43 -1.99 1.11
CA LEU A 176 2.27 -1.13 1.35
C LEU A 176 2.56 -0.05 2.38
N PHE A 177 3.49 -0.28 3.29
CA PHE A 177 3.88 0.66 4.34
C PHE A 177 5.09 1.52 3.93
N GLY A 178 6.13 0.90 3.37
CA GLY A 178 7.30 1.59 2.80
C GLY A 178 8.16 2.38 3.79
N LYS A 179 8.13 2.04 5.08
CA LYS A 179 8.92 2.69 6.14
C LYS A 179 9.50 1.67 7.11
N SER A 180 10.58 2.03 7.77
CA SER A 180 11.26 1.16 8.74
C SER A 180 10.44 0.88 10.00
N GLN A 181 9.64 1.85 10.44
CA GLN A 181 8.80 1.76 11.63
C GLN A 181 7.63 2.73 11.56
N MET A 182 6.57 2.44 12.31
CA MET A 182 5.43 3.33 12.54
C MET A 182 5.48 3.85 13.98
N SER A 183 5.75 5.12 14.16
CA SER A 183 5.94 5.75 15.48
C SER A 183 4.62 6.31 16.05
N THR A 184 3.65 5.43 16.30
CA THR A 184 2.33 5.84 16.81
C THR A 184 2.37 6.17 18.31
N PHE A 185 2.94 5.27 19.12
CA PHE A 185 3.05 5.45 20.58
C PHE A 185 3.94 6.63 20.91
N GLU A 186 5.08 6.73 20.25
CA GLU A 186 6.07 7.79 20.44
C GLU A 186 5.45 9.16 20.12
N ASN A 187 4.63 9.26 19.08
CA ASN A 187 3.93 10.50 18.73
C ASN A 187 2.91 10.95 19.77
N PHE A 188 2.30 10.01 20.50
CA PHE A 188 1.27 10.34 21.49
C PHE A 188 1.85 10.57 22.90
N PHE A 189 2.89 9.81 23.27
CA PHE A 189 3.28 9.68 24.67
C PHE A 189 4.71 10.07 24.97
N VAL A 190 5.57 10.33 23.98
CA VAL A 190 6.98 10.70 24.19
C VAL A 190 7.28 12.05 23.53
N GLU A 191 8.03 12.93 24.21
CA GLU A 191 8.33 14.26 23.69
C GLU A 191 9.45 14.26 22.64
N ASP A 192 10.37 13.30 22.71
CA ASP A 192 11.56 13.24 21.86
C ASP A 192 11.19 13.07 20.37
N LYS A 193 11.75 14.00 19.55
CA LYS A 193 11.44 14.04 18.10
C LYS A 193 12.18 12.97 17.31
N GLU A 194 13.35 12.52 17.77
CA GLU A 194 14.12 11.49 17.06
C GLU A 194 13.41 10.13 17.12
N LEU A 195 12.74 9.82 18.23
CA LEU A 195 11.92 8.62 18.35
C LEU A 195 10.70 8.61 17.43
N ARG A 196 10.26 9.79 17.00
CA ARG A 196 9.11 9.95 16.09
C ARG A 196 9.51 9.88 14.63
N ARG A 197 10.82 9.77 14.34
CA ARG A 197 11.35 9.77 12.99
C ARG A 197 11.11 8.41 12.33
N GLU A 198 10.35 8.43 11.25
CA GLU A 198 10.14 7.28 10.39
C GLU A 198 11.06 7.38 9.17
N VAL A 199 11.85 6.33 8.92
CA VAL A 199 12.77 6.27 7.79
C VAL A 199 12.09 5.56 6.63
N TYR A 200 12.04 6.19 5.48
CA TYR A 200 11.48 5.61 4.27
C TYR A 200 12.36 4.47 3.73
N ASN A 201 11.72 3.51 3.05
CA ASN A 201 12.45 2.48 2.31
C ASN A 201 13.36 3.13 1.25
N PRO A 202 14.56 2.61 1.00
CA PRO A 202 15.49 3.14 0.00
C PRO A 202 14.89 3.32 -1.41
N TYR A 203 13.81 2.59 -1.72
CA TYR A 203 13.04 2.79 -2.95
C TYR A 203 12.70 4.26 -3.23
N PHE A 204 12.30 5.02 -2.21
CA PHE A 204 11.84 6.42 -2.42
C PHE A 204 12.97 7.36 -2.84
N GLU A 205 14.22 7.01 -2.55
CA GLU A 205 15.40 7.71 -3.03
C GLU A 205 15.82 7.16 -4.40
N HIS A 206 16.00 5.85 -4.53
CA HIS A 206 16.48 5.21 -5.74
C HIS A 206 15.51 5.33 -6.92
N SER A 207 14.20 5.41 -6.68
CA SER A 207 13.18 5.54 -7.74
C SER A 207 13.25 6.86 -8.52
N ALA A 208 14.03 7.85 -8.05
CA ALA A 208 14.35 9.04 -8.83
C ALA A 208 15.33 8.76 -9.98
N ASN A 209 16.02 7.62 -9.95
CA ASN A 209 16.95 7.19 -10.99
C ASN A 209 16.23 6.37 -12.06
N GLU A 210 16.53 6.66 -13.34
CA GLU A 210 15.94 5.98 -14.48
C GLU A 210 16.29 4.49 -14.54
N ASP A 211 17.54 4.12 -14.23
CA ASP A 211 18.01 2.73 -14.30
C ASP A 211 17.32 1.86 -13.22
N THR A 212 17.07 2.41 -12.04
CA THR A 212 16.29 1.73 -11.01
C THR A 212 14.85 1.47 -11.48
N CYS A 213 14.21 2.45 -12.11
CA CYS A 213 12.87 2.26 -12.65
C CYS A 213 12.86 1.20 -13.77
N LYS A 214 13.87 1.20 -14.64
CA LYS A 214 14.03 0.19 -15.70
C LYS A 214 14.21 -1.22 -15.11
N MET A 215 15.06 -1.38 -14.11
CA MET A 215 15.27 -2.64 -13.39
C MET A 215 13.96 -3.18 -12.80
N ILE A 216 13.14 -2.32 -12.18
CA ILE A 216 11.84 -2.70 -11.64
C ILE A 216 10.90 -3.13 -12.76
N LEU A 217 10.79 -2.35 -13.85
CA LEU A 217 9.93 -2.67 -14.98
C LEU A 217 10.29 -4.02 -15.61
N GLU A 218 11.58 -4.29 -15.83
CA GLU A 218 12.06 -5.59 -16.33
C GLU A 218 11.67 -6.75 -15.41
N ASN A 219 11.83 -6.59 -14.09
CA ASN A 219 11.46 -7.62 -13.12
C ASN A 219 9.95 -7.92 -13.15
N PHE A 220 9.11 -6.91 -13.43
CA PHE A 220 7.68 -7.10 -13.63
C PHE A 220 7.30 -7.59 -15.04
N GLY A 221 8.27 -7.90 -15.90
CA GLY A 221 8.07 -8.43 -17.26
C GLY A 221 7.63 -7.38 -18.26
N LEU A 222 7.94 -6.11 -18.00
CA LEU A 222 7.61 -4.99 -18.87
C LEU A 222 8.85 -4.49 -19.63
N ASP A 223 8.65 -4.01 -20.85
CA ASP A 223 9.71 -3.35 -21.63
C ASP A 223 10.18 -2.07 -20.93
N PRO A 224 11.43 -2.01 -20.44
CA PRO A 224 11.93 -0.88 -19.65
C PRO A 224 11.99 0.42 -20.44
N GLU A 225 12.11 0.35 -21.78
CA GLU A 225 12.23 1.56 -22.60
C GLU A 225 10.88 2.24 -22.84
N THR A 226 9.81 1.47 -22.98
CA THR A 226 8.50 2.01 -23.33
C THR A 226 7.49 2.01 -22.21
N SER A 227 7.79 1.33 -21.10
CA SER A 227 6.91 1.24 -19.92
C SER A 227 7.25 2.28 -18.86
N ARG A 228 6.36 2.42 -17.88
CA ARG A 228 6.50 3.38 -16.78
C ARG A 228 5.82 2.89 -15.51
N ILE A 229 6.25 3.47 -14.39
CA ILE A 229 5.72 3.21 -13.06
C ILE A 229 4.77 4.34 -12.67
N ILE A 230 3.65 4.00 -12.05
CA ILE A 230 2.72 4.95 -11.41
C ILE A 230 2.55 4.50 -9.97
N ASN A 231 2.90 5.35 -9.01
CA ASN A 231 2.70 5.05 -7.60
C ASN A 231 2.13 6.25 -6.82
N GLY A 232 1.89 6.03 -5.52
CA GLY A 232 1.39 7.02 -4.57
C GLY A 232 2.12 6.94 -3.24
N HIS A 233 1.37 6.90 -2.13
CA HIS A 233 1.80 6.73 -0.73
C HIS A 233 2.59 7.89 -0.13
N VAL A 234 3.62 8.40 -0.83
CA VAL A 234 4.37 9.59 -0.39
C VAL A 234 3.92 10.77 -1.23
N PRO A 235 3.17 11.72 -0.66
CA PRO A 235 2.63 12.84 -1.40
C PRO A 235 3.72 13.74 -1.99
N VAL A 236 3.49 14.20 -3.22
CA VAL A 236 4.34 15.19 -3.88
C VAL A 236 4.26 16.51 -3.12
N LYS A 237 5.41 17.06 -2.76
CA LYS A 237 5.52 18.36 -2.08
C LYS A 237 5.57 19.50 -3.10
N ALA A 238 4.46 19.75 -3.77
CA ALA A 238 4.39 20.77 -4.83
C ALA A 238 4.78 22.17 -4.34
N LYS A 239 4.50 22.52 -3.08
CA LYS A 239 4.96 23.79 -2.46
C LYS A 239 6.48 23.91 -2.37
N GLU A 240 7.19 22.79 -2.27
CA GLU A 240 8.65 22.74 -2.24
C GLU A 240 9.25 22.63 -3.66
N GLY A 241 8.41 22.68 -4.70
CA GLY A 241 8.83 22.58 -6.11
C GLY A 241 9.08 21.14 -6.58
N GLU A 242 8.63 20.12 -5.80
CA GLU A 242 8.77 18.72 -6.20
C GLU A 242 7.88 18.41 -7.41
N SER A 243 8.46 17.73 -8.42
CA SER A 243 7.73 17.27 -9.61
C SER A 243 7.06 15.91 -9.38
N PRO A 244 5.80 15.71 -9.81
CA PRO A 244 5.16 14.39 -9.85
C PRO A 244 5.79 13.45 -10.91
N VAL A 245 6.55 14.00 -11.85
CA VAL A 245 7.24 13.23 -12.90
C VAL A 245 8.72 13.13 -12.55
N LYS A 246 9.19 11.90 -12.34
CA LYS A 246 10.56 11.58 -11.93
C LYS A 246 11.23 10.62 -12.92
N ALA A 247 12.53 10.36 -12.74
CA ALA A 247 13.29 9.39 -13.51
C ALA A 247 13.11 9.56 -15.04
N ASN A 248 13.26 10.78 -15.55
CA ASN A 248 13.07 11.11 -16.96
C ASN A 248 11.73 10.62 -17.56
N GLY A 249 10.65 10.67 -16.77
CA GLY A 249 9.31 10.22 -17.18
C GLY A 249 9.06 8.71 -17.05
N LYS A 250 9.93 7.99 -16.34
CA LYS A 250 9.74 6.58 -16.01
C LYS A 250 8.85 6.38 -14.76
N LEU A 251 8.79 7.39 -13.89
CA LEU A 251 7.98 7.34 -12.66
C LEU A 251 7.04 8.54 -12.59
N PHE A 252 5.76 8.24 -12.29
CA PHE A 252 4.71 9.21 -12.02
C PHE A 252 4.19 8.99 -10.60
N VAL A 253 4.35 9.99 -9.72
CA VAL A 253 3.80 9.98 -8.37
C VAL A 253 2.49 10.75 -8.38
N ILE A 254 1.36 10.06 -8.20
CA ILE A 254 0.02 10.68 -8.32
C ILE A 254 -0.61 11.09 -7.00
N ASP A 255 0.07 10.82 -5.87
CA ASP A 255 -0.39 11.24 -4.54
C ASP A 255 0.00 12.70 -4.27
N GLY A 256 -0.96 13.49 -3.83
CA GLY A 256 -0.76 14.86 -3.37
C GLY A 256 -1.29 15.09 -1.96
N GLY A 257 -1.74 14.03 -1.29
CA GLY A 257 -2.34 14.10 0.04
C GLY A 257 -3.76 14.67 0.00
N LEU A 258 -4.69 13.90 -0.58
CA LEU A 258 -6.11 14.28 -0.74
C LEU A 258 -6.80 14.58 0.59
N ALA A 259 -6.35 13.97 1.70
CA ALA A 259 -6.88 14.24 3.02
C ALA A 259 -6.57 15.68 3.45
N LYS A 260 -7.60 16.40 3.96
CA LYS A 260 -7.52 17.81 4.37
C LYS A 260 -6.33 18.14 5.27
N ALA A 261 -5.90 17.21 6.11
CA ALA A 261 -4.74 17.35 6.98
C ALA A 261 -3.41 17.50 6.23
N TYR A 262 -3.27 16.88 5.05
CA TYR A 262 -2.05 16.91 4.24
C TYR A 262 -2.00 18.11 3.29
N GLN A 263 -3.13 18.63 2.82
CA GLN A 263 -3.22 19.73 1.83
C GLN A 263 -2.43 20.98 2.25
N ARG A 264 -2.42 21.28 3.55
CA ARG A 264 -1.62 22.41 4.08
C ARG A 264 -0.12 22.24 3.87
N ARG A 265 0.38 21.00 3.84
CA ARG A 265 1.80 20.67 3.68
C ARG A 265 2.18 20.54 2.20
N THR A 266 1.35 19.87 1.41
CA THR A 266 1.64 19.55 0.01
C THR A 266 1.28 20.68 -0.95
N GLY A 267 0.21 21.41 -0.67
CA GLY A 267 -0.27 22.52 -1.51
C GLY A 267 -1.18 22.11 -2.66
N ILE A 268 -1.39 20.80 -2.84
CA ILE A 268 -2.26 20.22 -3.85
C ILE A 268 -3.07 19.08 -3.23
N ASN A 269 -4.14 18.68 -3.91
CA ASN A 269 -4.98 17.56 -3.49
C ASN A 269 -4.59 16.23 -4.17
N GLY A 270 -3.70 16.25 -5.14
CA GLY A 270 -3.23 15.07 -5.87
C GLY A 270 -3.31 15.26 -7.37
N TYR A 271 -3.04 14.16 -8.08
CA TYR A 271 -3.06 14.13 -9.53
C TYR A 271 -3.96 13.01 -10.05
N THR A 272 -4.59 13.25 -11.20
CA THR A 272 -5.20 12.20 -12.02
C THR A 272 -4.33 11.96 -13.25
N LEU A 273 -3.86 10.73 -13.45
CA LEU A 273 -3.19 10.34 -14.67
C LEU A 273 -4.23 10.11 -15.78
N ILE A 274 -4.04 10.79 -16.89
CA ILE A 274 -4.86 10.65 -18.10
C ILE A 274 -4.02 9.96 -19.17
N PHE A 275 -4.43 8.73 -19.51
CA PHE A 275 -3.83 7.96 -20.60
C PHE A 275 -4.81 7.90 -21.78
N ASN A 276 -4.43 8.46 -22.92
CA ASN A 276 -5.27 8.40 -24.12
C ASN A 276 -4.43 8.06 -25.37
N SER A 277 -5.07 8.07 -26.53
CA SER A 277 -4.43 7.67 -27.79
C SER A 277 -3.33 8.62 -28.29
N HIS A 278 -3.23 9.83 -27.75
CA HIS A 278 -2.30 10.86 -28.22
C HIS A 278 -1.22 11.21 -27.20
N HIS A 279 -1.52 11.10 -25.91
CA HIS A 279 -0.61 11.54 -24.85
C HIS A 279 -0.92 10.93 -23.50
N LEU A 280 0.07 11.04 -22.61
CA LEU A 280 -0.12 10.99 -21.16
C LEU A 280 -0.21 12.42 -20.65
N ALA A 281 -1.15 12.68 -19.78
CA ALA A 281 -1.28 13.95 -19.09
C ALA A 281 -1.53 13.74 -17.60
N LEU A 282 -1.21 14.74 -16.81
CA LEU A 282 -1.59 14.83 -15.41
C LEU A 282 -2.58 15.98 -15.23
N ALA A 283 -3.68 15.71 -14.55
CA ALA A 283 -4.59 16.71 -14.06
C ALA A 283 -4.29 16.95 -12.57
N GLU A 284 -3.79 18.13 -12.26
CA GLU A 284 -3.46 18.57 -10.91
C GLU A 284 -4.71 19.15 -10.24
N HIS A 285 -5.02 18.63 -9.05
CA HIS A 285 -6.19 19.04 -8.29
C HIS A 285 -5.82 20.04 -7.19
N HIS A 286 -6.49 21.18 -7.20
CA HIS A 286 -6.34 22.26 -6.21
C HIS A 286 -7.63 22.46 -5.43
N ASP A 287 -7.52 23.01 -4.23
CA ASP A 287 -8.58 23.51 -3.33
C ASP A 287 -10.03 23.05 -3.56
N PHE A 288 -10.42 22.01 -2.83
CA PHE A 288 -11.83 21.62 -2.72
C PHE A 288 -12.70 22.64 -1.94
N GLU A 289 -12.11 23.51 -1.14
CA GLU A 289 -12.88 24.54 -0.39
C GLU A 289 -13.62 25.53 -1.29
N LYS A 290 -13.15 25.72 -2.53
CA LYS A 290 -13.85 26.54 -3.54
C LYS A 290 -14.96 25.80 -4.28
N ILE A 291 -15.00 24.46 -4.20
CA ILE A 291 -15.98 23.65 -4.94
C ILE A 291 -17.35 23.70 -4.27
N GLU A 292 -17.41 23.86 -2.93
CA GLU A 292 -18.69 23.93 -2.19
C GLU A 292 -19.54 25.14 -2.60
N SER A 293 -18.93 26.22 -3.10
CA SER A 293 -19.63 27.42 -3.55
C SER A 293 -20.03 27.43 -5.03
N ASP A 294 -19.44 26.57 -5.88
CA ASP A 294 -19.67 26.59 -7.32
C ASP A 294 -19.41 25.23 -7.98
N MET A 295 -20.28 24.25 -7.68
CA MET A 295 -20.16 22.86 -8.18
C MET A 295 -20.16 22.72 -9.71
N GLY A 296 -20.35 23.78 -10.47
CA GLY A 296 -20.41 23.76 -11.95
C GLY A 296 -19.11 24.13 -12.67
N SER A 297 -18.08 24.66 -11.99
CA SER A 297 -16.94 25.29 -12.64
C SER A 297 -15.56 24.75 -12.29
N TYR A 298 -15.44 23.66 -11.50
CA TYR A 298 -14.13 23.10 -11.16
C TYR A 298 -13.42 22.52 -12.38
N THR A 299 -12.28 23.09 -12.72
CA THR A 299 -11.41 22.57 -13.77
C THR A 299 -10.01 22.34 -13.22
N PRO A 300 -9.52 21.08 -13.16
CA PRO A 300 -8.14 20.81 -12.77
C PRO A 300 -7.16 21.40 -13.79
N ARG A 301 -5.95 21.72 -13.34
CA ARG A 301 -4.88 22.14 -14.24
C ARG A 301 -4.32 20.90 -14.96
N VAL A 302 -4.58 20.79 -16.27
CA VAL A 302 -4.10 19.66 -17.08
C VAL A 302 -2.81 20.06 -17.82
N PHE A 303 -1.80 19.20 -17.75
CA PHE A 303 -0.56 19.36 -18.52
C PHE A 303 -0.12 18.01 -19.13
N ILE A 304 0.29 18.07 -20.39
CA ILE A 304 0.79 16.91 -21.12
C ILE A 304 2.20 16.61 -20.63
N VAL A 305 2.41 15.39 -20.13
CA VAL A 305 3.74 14.94 -19.66
C VAL A 305 4.49 14.15 -20.70
N GLN A 306 3.78 13.46 -21.60
CA GLN A 306 4.39 12.70 -22.67
C GLN A 306 3.46 12.59 -23.90
N PRO A 307 3.82 13.18 -25.04
CA PRO A 307 3.12 12.93 -26.29
C PRO A 307 3.46 11.53 -26.83
N MET A 308 2.49 10.86 -27.46
CA MET A 308 2.73 9.62 -28.18
C MET A 308 3.35 9.93 -29.56
N LYS A 309 4.42 9.22 -29.94
CA LYS A 309 5.05 9.37 -31.27
C LYS A 309 4.07 9.10 -32.41
N HIS A 310 3.17 8.14 -32.17
CA HIS A 310 2.10 7.78 -33.08
C HIS A 310 0.82 7.60 -32.28
N ARG A 311 -0.32 7.94 -32.90
CA ARG A 311 -1.63 7.69 -32.28
C ARG A 311 -1.79 6.22 -31.95
N LEU A 312 -2.04 5.91 -30.67
CA LEU A 312 -2.40 4.56 -30.25
C LEU A 312 -3.79 4.20 -30.79
N GLN A 313 -3.88 3.03 -31.38
CA GLN A 313 -5.17 2.42 -31.79
C GLN A 313 -5.54 1.37 -30.76
N GLU A 314 -6.79 0.99 -30.71
CA GLU A 314 -7.28 -0.02 -29.76
C GLU A 314 -6.51 -1.34 -29.86
N LYS A 315 -6.19 -1.80 -31.06
CA LYS A 315 -5.36 -3.00 -31.30
C LYS A 315 -3.96 -2.96 -30.68
N HIS A 316 -3.48 -1.79 -30.23
CA HIS A 316 -2.18 -1.62 -29.57
C HIS A 316 -2.29 -1.72 -28.05
N THR A 317 -3.51 -1.68 -27.50
CA THR A 317 -3.77 -1.91 -26.08
C THR A 317 -3.67 -3.40 -25.76
N ASP A 318 -3.50 -3.73 -24.46
CA ASP A 318 -3.44 -5.13 -24.04
C ASP A 318 -4.76 -5.86 -24.35
N LEU A 319 -5.89 -5.23 -24.06
CA LEU A 319 -7.22 -5.76 -24.45
C LEU A 319 -7.37 -5.91 -25.97
N GLY A 320 -6.93 -4.93 -26.74
CA GLY A 320 -7.00 -4.99 -28.19
C GLY A 320 -6.13 -6.10 -28.81
N LYS A 321 -4.97 -6.40 -28.21
CA LYS A 321 -4.15 -7.56 -28.60
C LYS A 321 -4.82 -8.88 -28.27
N GLU A 322 -5.42 -9.00 -27.06
CA GLU A 322 -6.19 -10.18 -26.67
C GLU A 322 -7.37 -10.44 -27.62
N ILE A 323 -8.16 -9.40 -27.92
CA ILE A 323 -9.27 -9.50 -28.89
C ILE A 323 -8.75 -9.89 -30.27
N SER A 324 -7.64 -9.31 -30.72
CA SER A 324 -7.05 -9.63 -32.04
C SER A 324 -6.58 -11.07 -32.12
N ALA A 325 -5.95 -11.59 -31.06
CA ALA A 325 -5.55 -12.99 -30.98
C ALA A 325 -6.79 -13.92 -31.04
N ARG A 326 -7.84 -13.59 -30.28
CA ARG A 326 -9.08 -14.35 -30.27
C ARG A 326 -9.79 -14.35 -31.63
N ILE A 327 -9.78 -13.21 -32.33
CA ILE A 327 -10.31 -13.13 -33.70
C ILE A 327 -9.51 -14.05 -34.64
N GLN A 328 -8.19 -14.10 -34.52
CA GLN A 328 -7.35 -14.97 -35.34
C GLN A 328 -7.64 -16.45 -35.06
N GLU A 329 -7.71 -16.86 -33.80
CA GLU A 329 -8.09 -18.22 -33.40
C GLU A 329 -9.42 -18.65 -34.01
N LEU A 330 -10.44 -17.78 -33.97
CA LEU A 330 -11.75 -18.07 -34.54
C LEU A 330 -11.69 -18.17 -36.07
N ARG A 331 -10.88 -17.38 -36.76
CA ARG A 331 -10.67 -17.48 -38.19
C ARG A 331 -10.02 -18.82 -38.57
N ASP A 332 -8.95 -19.18 -37.84
CA ASP A 332 -8.25 -20.44 -38.05
C ASP A 332 -9.19 -21.66 -37.83
N LEU A 333 -10.07 -21.56 -36.82
CA LEU A 333 -11.10 -22.58 -36.56
C LEU A 333 -12.10 -22.72 -37.74
N ILE A 334 -12.59 -21.59 -38.27
CA ILE A 334 -13.48 -21.55 -39.42
C ILE A 334 -12.79 -22.15 -40.65
N GLU A 335 -11.53 -21.82 -40.89
CA GLU A 335 -10.77 -22.39 -42.02
C GLU A 335 -10.55 -23.88 -41.85
N ALA A 336 -10.23 -24.38 -40.66
CA ALA A 336 -10.08 -25.81 -40.37
C ALA A 336 -11.42 -26.57 -40.57
N PHE A 337 -12.53 -25.97 -40.17
CA PHE A 337 -13.87 -26.51 -40.41
C PHE A 337 -14.15 -26.60 -41.93
N ASN A 338 -13.91 -25.55 -42.68
CA ASN A 338 -14.11 -25.50 -44.12
C ASN A 338 -13.24 -26.52 -44.89
N ARG A 339 -12.02 -26.82 -44.35
CA ARG A 339 -11.14 -27.87 -44.91
C ARG A 339 -11.53 -29.28 -44.47
N GLY A 340 -12.52 -29.45 -43.62
CA GLY A 340 -12.99 -30.75 -43.11
C GLY A 340 -12.07 -31.38 -42.06
N GLU A 341 -11.15 -30.64 -41.51
CA GLU A 341 -10.23 -31.07 -40.44
C GLU A 341 -10.96 -31.19 -39.08
N ILE A 342 -12.03 -30.40 -38.90
CA ILE A 342 -12.90 -30.43 -37.73
C ILE A 342 -14.32 -30.73 -38.17
N LYS A 343 -14.99 -31.65 -37.45
CA LYS A 343 -16.40 -31.99 -37.69
C LYS A 343 -17.25 -31.45 -36.55
N GLU A 344 -18.45 -30.98 -36.91
CA GLU A 344 -19.49 -30.67 -35.92
C GLU A 344 -19.86 -31.97 -35.17
N LYS A 345 -19.99 -31.91 -33.85
CA LYS A 345 -20.40 -33.05 -33.02
C LYS A 345 -21.92 -33.13 -32.96
#